data_6d2649b2bb1ce0aab150b11a18f43ac4
#
_entry.id   6d2649b2bb1ce0aab150b11a18f43ac4
#
_cell.length_a   1.000
_cell.length_b   1.000
_cell.length_c   1.000
_cell.angle_alpha   90.00
_cell.angle_beta   90.00
_cell.angle_gamma   90.00
#
_symmetry.space_group_name_H-M   'P 1'
#
loop_
_entity.id
_entity.type
_entity.pdbx_description
1 polymer ?
#
loop_
_entity_poly.entity_id
_entity_poly.type
_entity_poly.pdbx_seq_one_letter_code
_entity_poly.pdbx_strand_id
1 'polypeptide(L)'
;MKKFLQWLAVAVFAVLVCVPAFAQAQTVPTTITSFKVTDKNKQDLTSAFTNQDIYLTASWSATGEVHEGDTFSLGIPDILDFPATNAASFNIYAPDGEVMATAQVTPGHVTITYTSWVEGKDHVQGTLWLAAHVKADAAAGTTTLRLIDEATGQVVETSFETKHYGTIQHEIIAKWGVKTDHGTVEWSVRLNHAADNLTNVVLEDTAQEGTRIIPGSFRLYRVHMDAYSNIDPASWVRINVPEPTISGNGFTWDLSSVDFQGNQYIMYYETEGTETTSNSIQLKSRETMQGSRYQYVSQESGGNGNGDNRPQPTEPETPPTPEPTPTPEPNPGPQPQPTPGESDPEPQPKPEPAKPAKKAKKKAVLPATGDDAVIAVAAGIGAIALTFVITSRFVRKEN
;
A
#
# COMPACT_ATOMS: atom_id res chain seq x y z
N MET A 1 25.73 -8.29 -64.59
CA MET A 1 24.63 -7.76 -63.75
C MET A 1 23.75 -8.84 -63.07
N LYS A 2 23.32 -9.93 -63.71
CA LYS A 2 22.46 -10.96 -63.07
C LYS A 2 23.12 -11.68 -61.87
N LYS A 3 24.42 -11.93 -61.90
CA LYS A 3 25.14 -12.62 -60.82
C LYS A 3 25.36 -11.71 -59.60
N PHE A 4 25.48 -10.39 -59.79
CA PHE A 4 25.62 -9.43 -58.71
C PHE A 4 24.29 -9.24 -57.94
N LEU A 5 23.17 -9.31 -58.63
CA LEU A 5 21.83 -9.24 -58.03
C LEU A 5 21.51 -10.48 -57.15
N GLN A 6 22.04 -11.66 -57.54
CA GLN A 6 21.86 -12.88 -56.75
C GLN A 6 22.63 -12.85 -55.39
N TRP A 7 23.83 -12.27 -55.38
CA TRP A 7 24.61 -12.10 -54.16
C TRP A 7 24.02 -11.05 -53.24
N LEU A 8 23.42 -9.99 -53.77
CA LEU A 8 22.74 -8.96 -52.99
C LEU A 8 21.47 -9.52 -52.31
N ALA A 9 20.70 -10.39 -53.02
CA ALA A 9 19.53 -11.04 -52.45
C ALA A 9 19.87 -12.00 -51.28
N VAL A 10 20.99 -12.74 -51.38
CA VAL A 10 21.46 -13.64 -50.36
C VAL A 10 22.00 -12.85 -49.14
N ALA A 11 22.68 -11.74 -49.35
CA ALA A 11 23.17 -10.90 -48.26
C ALA A 11 22.01 -10.19 -47.51
N VAL A 12 20.97 -9.76 -48.23
CA VAL A 12 19.78 -9.16 -47.59
C VAL A 12 18.99 -10.21 -46.80
N PHE A 13 18.92 -11.46 -47.31
CA PHE A 13 18.23 -12.54 -46.57
C PHE A 13 19.01 -13.01 -45.31
N ALA A 14 20.36 -12.95 -45.34
CA ALA A 14 21.19 -13.29 -44.20
C ALA A 14 21.14 -12.24 -43.05
N VAL A 15 20.88 -10.97 -43.42
CA VAL A 15 20.72 -9.87 -42.41
C VAL A 15 19.30 -9.90 -41.75
N LEU A 16 18.31 -10.45 -42.42
CA LEU A 16 16.94 -10.56 -41.87
C LEU A 16 16.75 -11.70 -40.87
N VAL A 17 17.71 -12.60 -40.75
CA VAL A 17 17.61 -13.79 -39.83
C VAL A 17 18.25 -13.51 -38.45
N CYS A 18 18.93 -12.38 -38.29
CA CYS A 18 19.51 -11.99 -37.00
C CYS A 18 18.76 -10.85 -36.29
N VAL A 19 17.46 -10.75 -36.44
CA VAL A 19 16.66 -10.00 -35.49
C VAL A 19 16.58 -10.88 -34.25
N PRO A 20 17.14 -10.46 -33.09
CA PRO A 20 16.89 -11.20 -31.86
C PRO A 20 15.38 -11.30 -31.72
N ALA A 21 14.86 -12.52 -31.59
CA ALA A 21 13.48 -12.73 -31.23
C ALA A 21 13.35 -12.12 -29.83
N PHE A 22 12.87 -10.89 -29.73
CA PHE A 22 12.41 -10.38 -28.45
C PHE A 22 11.34 -11.37 -27.98
N ALA A 23 11.57 -11.99 -26.85
CA ALA A 23 10.57 -12.85 -26.25
C ALA A 23 9.28 -12.00 -26.15
N GLN A 24 8.22 -12.47 -26.79
CA GLN A 24 6.95 -11.78 -26.72
C GLN A 24 6.45 -11.93 -25.28
N ALA A 25 6.14 -10.79 -24.64
CA ALA A 25 5.59 -10.79 -23.29
C ALA A 25 4.41 -11.78 -23.19
N GLN A 26 4.45 -12.62 -22.19
CA GLN A 26 3.48 -13.71 -21.98
C GLN A 26 2.76 -13.52 -20.65
N THR A 27 1.60 -14.16 -20.54
CA THR A 27 0.94 -14.32 -19.25
C THR A 27 1.56 -15.51 -18.55
N VAL A 28 2.17 -15.28 -17.39
CA VAL A 28 2.86 -16.31 -16.59
C VAL A 28 1.85 -16.99 -15.67
N PRO A 29 1.76 -18.33 -15.70
CA PRO A 29 1.00 -19.06 -14.70
C PRO A 29 1.56 -18.80 -13.30
N THR A 30 0.67 -18.50 -12.37
CA THR A 30 1.03 -18.10 -11.02
C THR A 30 0.26 -18.95 -10.01
N THR A 31 0.83 -19.16 -8.85
CA THR A 31 0.14 -19.76 -7.71
C THR A 31 -0.01 -18.73 -6.63
N ILE A 32 -1.26 -18.41 -6.25
CA ILE A 32 -1.54 -17.59 -5.08
C ILE A 32 -1.29 -18.42 -3.83
N THR A 33 -0.30 -18.04 -3.03
CA THR A 33 0.14 -18.79 -1.84
C THR A 33 -0.50 -18.31 -0.55
N SER A 34 -0.95 -17.05 -0.52
CA SER A 34 -1.74 -16.51 0.59
C SER A 34 -2.62 -15.35 0.13
N PHE A 35 -3.73 -15.17 0.84
CA PHE A 35 -4.63 -14.03 0.68
C PHE A 35 -5.23 -13.65 2.03
N LYS A 36 -5.12 -12.37 2.40
CA LYS A 36 -5.56 -11.84 3.69
C LYS A 36 -6.06 -10.41 3.55
N VAL A 37 -6.93 -10.00 4.48
CA VAL A 37 -7.21 -8.61 4.76
C VAL A 37 -6.40 -8.19 5.98
N THR A 38 -5.74 -7.05 5.93
CA THR A 38 -4.89 -6.57 7.05
C THR A 38 -5.16 -5.09 7.36
N ASP A 39 -4.78 -4.66 8.54
CA ASP A 39 -4.72 -3.24 8.91
C ASP A 39 -3.42 -2.58 8.40
N LYS A 40 -3.26 -1.29 8.69
CA LYS A 40 -2.05 -0.51 8.35
C LYS A 40 -0.76 -1.03 9.00
N ASN A 41 -0.86 -1.84 10.07
CA ASN A 41 0.27 -2.46 10.75
C ASN A 41 0.53 -3.89 10.25
N LYS A 42 -0.14 -4.30 9.16
CA LYS A 42 -0.09 -5.64 8.57
C LYS A 42 -0.60 -6.74 9.53
N GLN A 43 -1.49 -6.38 10.47
CA GLN A 43 -2.17 -7.33 11.33
C GLN A 43 -3.42 -7.85 10.63
N ASP A 44 -3.65 -9.17 10.70
CA ASP A 44 -4.80 -9.82 10.06
C ASP A 44 -6.12 -9.25 10.60
N LEU A 45 -7.02 -8.86 9.70
CA LEU A 45 -8.38 -8.45 10.00
C LEU A 45 -9.37 -9.51 9.52
N THR A 46 -10.29 -9.89 10.38
CA THR A 46 -11.43 -10.75 10.03
C THR A 46 -12.73 -9.96 9.84
N SER A 47 -12.69 -8.68 10.16
CA SER A 47 -13.84 -7.77 9.98
C SER A 47 -13.37 -6.32 9.82
N ALA A 48 -14.17 -5.51 9.12
CA ALA A 48 -14.03 -4.05 9.10
C ALA A 48 -15.39 -3.37 8.93
N PHE A 49 -15.44 -2.10 9.28
CA PHE A 49 -16.59 -1.26 8.99
C PHE A 49 -16.59 -0.80 7.53
N THR A 50 -17.77 -0.49 7.01
CA THR A 50 -17.92 0.21 5.73
C THR A 50 -17.07 1.48 5.73
N ASN A 51 -16.40 1.78 4.60
CA ASN A 51 -15.42 2.86 4.43
C ASN A 51 -14.19 2.82 5.36
N GLN A 52 -13.99 1.74 6.12
CA GLN A 52 -12.76 1.57 6.87
C GLN A 52 -11.62 1.25 5.92
N ASP A 53 -10.50 1.95 6.14
CA ASP A 53 -9.24 1.70 5.46
C ASP A 53 -8.65 0.35 5.87
N ILE A 54 -8.33 -0.46 4.87
CA ILE A 54 -7.75 -1.79 5.02
C ILE A 54 -6.70 -2.02 3.95
N TYR A 55 -5.96 -3.11 4.05
CA TYR A 55 -5.14 -3.62 2.97
C TYR A 55 -5.59 -5.01 2.55
N LEU A 56 -5.65 -5.24 1.25
CA LEU A 56 -5.69 -6.56 0.68
C LEU A 56 -4.25 -7.01 0.47
N THR A 57 -3.83 -8.08 1.15
CA THR A 57 -2.46 -8.61 1.07
C THR A 57 -2.49 -9.98 0.41
N ALA A 58 -1.68 -10.15 -0.62
CA ALA A 58 -1.56 -11.42 -1.35
C ALA A 58 -0.11 -11.78 -1.60
N SER A 59 0.20 -13.06 -1.48
CA SER A 59 1.49 -13.61 -1.89
C SER A 59 1.30 -14.57 -3.05
N TRP A 60 2.28 -14.58 -3.95
CA TRP A 60 2.27 -15.44 -5.13
C TRP A 60 3.64 -16.06 -5.40
N SER A 61 3.65 -17.11 -6.22
CA SER A 61 4.85 -17.69 -6.80
C SER A 61 4.59 -17.95 -8.29
N ALA A 62 5.46 -17.47 -9.16
CA ALA A 62 5.40 -17.77 -10.58
C ALA A 62 5.79 -19.23 -10.85
N THR A 63 5.14 -19.84 -11.82
CA THR A 63 5.41 -21.20 -12.26
C THR A 63 6.17 -21.17 -13.58
N GLY A 64 7.40 -21.67 -13.54
CA GLY A 64 8.27 -21.69 -14.72
C GLY A 64 9.18 -20.46 -14.84
N GLU A 65 9.70 -20.29 -16.03
CA GLU A 65 10.62 -19.21 -16.38
C GLU A 65 9.84 -17.90 -16.60
N VAL A 66 10.40 -16.80 -16.09
CA VAL A 66 9.80 -15.47 -16.16
C VAL A 66 10.77 -14.53 -16.87
N HIS A 67 10.26 -13.69 -17.77
CA HIS A 67 11.03 -12.73 -18.55
C HIS A 67 10.52 -11.31 -18.39
N GLU A 68 11.35 -10.35 -18.78
CA GLU A 68 10.96 -8.94 -18.84
C GLU A 68 9.70 -8.74 -19.70
N GLY A 69 8.74 -8.01 -19.17
CA GLY A 69 7.46 -7.73 -19.83
C GLY A 69 6.41 -8.81 -19.62
N ASP A 70 6.74 -9.97 -19.08
CA ASP A 70 5.76 -10.98 -18.72
C ASP A 70 4.80 -10.45 -17.64
N THR A 71 3.55 -10.94 -17.68
CA THR A 71 2.50 -10.43 -16.81
C THR A 71 1.71 -11.55 -16.13
N PHE A 72 1.07 -11.23 -15.03
CA PHE A 72 -0.09 -11.95 -14.50
C PHE A 72 -1.11 -10.98 -13.91
N SER A 73 -2.37 -11.41 -13.82
CA SER A 73 -3.46 -10.58 -13.31
C SER A 73 -4.24 -11.29 -12.21
N LEU A 74 -4.60 -10.55 -11.19
CA LEU A 74 -5.43 -11.01 -10.08
C LEU A 74 -6.76 -10.27 -10.10
N GLY A 75 -7.87 -11.00 -10.17
CA GLY A 75 -9.21 -10.50 -9.92
C GLY A 75 -9.41 -10.25 -8.43
N ILE A 76 -9.82 -9.04 -8.07
CA ILE A 76 -9.95 -8.57 -6.69
C ILE A 76 -11.41 -8.47 -6.26
N PRO A 77 -11.74 -8.62 -4.94
CA PRO A 77 -13.10 -8.62 -4.46
C PRO A 77 -13.87 -7.31 -4.73
N ASP A 78 -15.10 -7.42 -5.23
CA ASP A 78 -15.97 -6.28 -5.62
C ASP A 78 -16.53 -5.49 -4.46
N ILE A 79 -16.51 -6.01 -3.23
CA ILE A 79 -16.92 -5.24 -2.04
C ILE A 79 -15.84 -4.25 -1.59
N LEU A 80 -14.67 -4.26 -2.22
CA LEU A 80 -13.58 -3.34 -1.93
C LEU A 80 -13.50 -2.25 -2.99
N ASP A 81 -13.23 -1.04 -2.52
CA ASP A 81 -12.86 0.09 -3.36
C ASP A 81 -11.40 0.47 -3.12
N PHE A 82 -10.77 0.93 -4.19
CA PHE A 82 -9.38 1.39 -4.17
C PHE A 82 -9.36 2.91 -4.31
N PRO A 83 -8.67 3.64 -3.43
CA PRO A 83 -8.55 5.10 -3.56
C PRO A 83 -8.07 5.49 -4.95
N ALA A 84 -8.66 6.54 -5.52
CA ALA A 84 -8.35 7.00 -6.88
C ALA A 84 -6.85 7.29 -7.08
N THR A 85 -6.15 7.67 -6.02
CA THR A 85 -4.69 7.87 -5.99
C THR A 85 -3.89 6.57 -6.11
N ASN A 86 -4.52 5.42 -5.82
CA ASN A 86 -3.90 4.08 -5.95
C ASN A 86 -4.28 3.37 -7.25
N ALA A 87 -5.12 3.98 -8.10
CA ALA A 87 -5.31 3.53 -9.47
C ALA A 87 -4.03 3.70 -10.33
N ALA A 88 -3.02 4.38 -9.77
CA ALA A 88 -1.70 4.47 -10.34
C ALA A 88 -0.92 3.16 -10.14
N SER A 89 0.09 2.95 -10.96
CA SER A 89 1.03 1.86 -10.79
C SER A 89 1.88 2.05 -9.53
N PHE A 90 2.23 0.95 -8.88
CA PHE A 90 3.22 0.92 -7.81
C PHE A 90 4.30 -0.12 -8.09
N ASN A 91 5.44 0.03 -7.43
CA ASN A 91 6.56 -0.88 -7.61
C ASN A 91 6.54 -2.03 -6.61
N ILE A 92 7.03 -3.17 -7.06
CA ILE A 92 7.34 -4.36 -6.26
C ILE A 92 8.85 -4.47 -6.24
N TYR A 93 9.44 -4.34 -5.05
CA TYR A 93 10.89 -4.26 -4.88
C TYR A 93 11.49 -5.61 -4.51
N ALA A 94 12.64 -5.90 -5.12
CA ALA A 94 13.50 -7.00 -4.75
C ALA A 94 14.32 -6.69 -3.47
N PRO A 95 14.99 -7.68 -2.85
CA PRO A 95 15.78 -7.47 -1.63
C PRO A 95 16.99 -6.53 -1.81
N ASP A 96 17.47 -6.38 -3.03
CA ASP A 96 18.56 -5.46 -3.41
C ASP A 96 18.08 -4.01 -3.61
N GLY A 97 16.77 -3.75 -3.52
CA GLY A 97 16.15 -2.44 -3.70
C GLY A 97 15.78 -2.12 -5.16
N GLU A 98 16.09 -2.98 -6.10
CA GLU A 98 15.70 -2.82 -7.50
C GLU A 98 14.21 -3.16 -7.70
N VAL A 99 13.62 -2.62 -8.76
CA VAL A 99 12.23 -2.91 -9.11
C VAL A 99 12.15 -4.26 -9.82
N MET A 100 11.56 -5.26 -9.17
CA MET A 100 11.34 -6.59 -9.72
C MET A 100 10.12 -6.62 -10.67
N ALA A 101 9.08 -5.90 -10.31
CA ALA A 101 7.86 -5.80 -11.10
C ALA A 101 7.14 -4.49 -10.83
N THR A 102 6.25 -4.09 -11.72
CA THR A 102 5.29 -3.01 -11.51
C THR A 102 3.88 -3.58 -11.44
N ALA A 103 3.05 -3.01 -10.60
CA ALA A 103 1.64 -3.39 -10.49
C ALA A 103 0.75 -2.22 -10.87
N GLN A 104 -0.31 -2.49 -11.62
CA GLN A 104 -1.33 -1.51 -11.97
C GLN A 104 -2.70 -1.99 -11.49
N VAL A 105 -3.37 -1.17 -10.70
CA VAL A 105 -4.73 -1.42 -10.22
C VAL A 105 -5.72 -0.78 -11.18
N THR A 106 -6.69 -1.57 -11.61
CA THR A 106 -7.86 -1.12 -12.39
C THR A 106 -9.13 -1.66 -11.72
N PRO A 107 -10.32 -1.16 -12.04
CA PRO A 107 -11.55 -1.67 -11.45
C PRO A 107 -11.67 -3.19 -11.60
N GLY A 108 -11.69 -3.91 -10.49
CA GLY A 108 -11.82 -5.37 -10.43
C GLY A 108 -10.53 -6.17 -10.61
N HIS A 109 -9.39 -5.54 -10.94
CA HIS A 109 -8.16 -6.26 -11.27
C HIS A 109 -6.90 -5.55 -10.78
N VAL A 110 -5.85 -6.32 -10.52
CA VAL A 110 -4.48 -5.83 -10.46
C VAL A 110 -3.61 -6.63 -11.43
N THR A 111 -2.92 -5.94 -12.32
CA THR A 111 -1.99 -6.55 -13.28
C THR A 111 -0.57 -6.26 -12.84
N ILE A 112 0.24 -7.31 -12.74
CA ILE A 112 1.66 -7.25 -12.42
C ILE A 112 2.46 -7.48 -13.69
N THR A 113 3.45 -6.62 -13.96
CA THR A 113 4.38 -6.71 -15.10
C THR A 113 5.79 -6.82 -14.58
N TYR A 114 6.50 -7.86 -14.94
CA TYR A 114 7.89 -8.09 -14.52
C TYR A 114 8.86 -7.20 -15.28
N THR A 115 9.94 -6.78 -14.60
CA THR A 115 11.03 -6.02 -15.19
C THR A 115 12.20 -6.94 -15.56
N SER A 116 13.26 -6.38 -16.15
CA SER A 116 14.50 -7.10 -16.46
C SER A 116 15.21 -7.71 -15.24
N TRP A 117 14.82 -7.33 -14.01
CA TRP A 117 15.37 -7.93 -12.79
C TRP A 117 15.15 -9.43 -12.71
N VAL A 118 14.07 -9.97 -13.30
CA VAL A 118 13.75 -11.40 -13.27
C VAL A 118 14.57 -12.24 -14.23
N GLU A 119 15.33 -11.61 -15.14
CA GLU A 119 16.16 -12.36 -16.09
C GLU A 119 17.21 -13.19 -15.38
N GLY A 120 17.29 -14.48 -15.73
CA GLY A 120 18.19 -15.42 -15.08
C GLY A 120 17.82 -15.78 -13.64
N LYS A 121 16.59 -15.50 -13.19
CA LYS A 121 16.06 -15.91 -11.90
C LYS A 121 15.19 -17.14 -12.01
N ASP A 122 15.22 -17.97 -10.96
CA ASP A 122 14.29 -19.05 -10.70
C ASP A 122 13.45 -18.74 -9.46
N HIS A 123 12.33 -19.45 -9.25
CA HIS A 123 11.46 -19.32 -8.08
C HIS A 123 11.03 -17.88 -7.82
N VAL A 124 10.69 -17.14 -8.88
CA VAL A 124 10.20 -15.77 -8.76
C VAL A 124 8.90 -15.75 -7.97
N GLN A 125 8.89 -15.03 -6.86
CA GLN A 125 7.75 -14.95 -5.95
C GLN A 125 7.67 -13.55 -5.31
N GLY A 126 6.52 -13.23 -4.74
CA GLY A 126 6.36 -11.93 -4.10
C GLY A 126 5.13 -11.84 -3.22
N THR A 127 5.01 -10.69 -2.58
CA THR A 127 3.86 -10.25 -1.81
C THR A 127 3.52 -8.84 -2.21
N LEU A 128 2.24 -8.58 -2.43
CA LEU A 128 1.72 -7.24 -2.63
C LEU A 128 0.72 -6.89 -1.51
N TRP A 129 0.57 -5.60 -1.28
CA TRP A 129 -0.51 -5.05 -0.47
C TRP A 129 -1.16 -3.91 -1.22
N LEU A 130 -2.48 -3.98 -1.35
CA LEU A 130 -3.30 -2.99 -2.00
C LEU A 130 -4.06 -2.21 -0.94
N ALA A 131 -3.81 -0.92 -0.85
CA ALA A 131 -4.63 -0.03 -0.03
C ALA A 131 -6.05 0.00 -0.59
N ALA A 132 -7.02 -0.23 0.27
CA ALA A 132 -8.44 -0.32 -0.09
C ALA A 132 -9.31 0.12 1.08
N HIS A 133 -10.60 0.26 0.84
CA HIS A 133 -11.61 0.33 1.90
C HIS A 133 -12.83 -0.51 1.52
N VAL A 134 -13.59 -0.90 2.53
CA VAL A 134 -14.86 -1.59 2.33
C VAL A 134 -15.87 -0.61 1.75
N LYS A 135 -16.54 -0.96 0.66
CA LYS A 135 -17.56 -0.08 0.04
C LYS A 135 -18.61 0.39 1.04
N ALA A 136 -19.08 1.63 0.85
CA ALA A 136 -20.11 2.23 1.71
C ALA A 136 -21.42 1.44 1.71
N ASP A 137 -21.78 0.87 0.56
CA ASP A 137 -23.01 0.12 0.30
C ASP A 137 -22.84 -1.39 0.48
N ALA A 138 -21.66 -1.86 0.91
CA ALA A 138 -21.45 -3.28 1.20
C ALA A 138 -22.41 -3.76 2.30
N ALA A 139 -23.09 -4.86 2.06
CA ALA A 139 -24.04 -5.42 3.04
C ALA A 139 -23.31 -5.85 4.32
N ALA A 140 -23.91 -5.55 5.48
CA ALA A 140 -23.41 -6.05 6.76
C ALA A 140 -23.53 -7.57 6.86
N GLY A 141 -22.56 -8.20 7.52
CA GLY A 141 -22.52 -9.64 7.74
C GLY A 141 -21.27 -10.30 7.16
N THR A 142 -21.21 -11.61 7.30
CA THR A 142 -20.08 -12.41 6.83
C THR A 142 -20.20 -12.68 5.33
N THR A 143 -19.15 -12.41 4.60
CA THR A 143 -18.99 -12.72 3.17
C THR A 143 -17.70 -13.48 2.92
N THR A 144 -17.61 -14.14 1.78
CA THR A 144 -16.37 -14.76 1.31
C THR A 144 -15.72 -13.85 0.28
N LEU A 145 -14.56 -13.33 0.62
CA LEU A 145 -13.70 -12.60 -0.33
C LEU A 145 -12.94 -13.59 -1.19
N ARG A 146 -12.83 -13.30 -2.47
CA ARG A 146 -12.17 -14.13 -3.47
C ARG A 146 -11.07 -13.35 -4.17
N LEU A 147 -9.87 -13.92 -4.21
CA LEU A 147 -8.79 -13.49 -5.05
C LEU A 147 -8.59 -14.54 -6.14
N ILE A 148 -8.59 -14.12 -7.40
CA ILE A 148 -8.62 -15.03 -8.54
C ILE A 148 -7.37 -14.77 -9.39
N ASP A 149 -6.55 -15.81 -9.63
CA ASP A 149 -5.55 -15.76 -10.70
C ASP A 149 -6.29 -15.94 -12.04
N GLU A 150 -6.27 -14.93 -12.87
CA GLU A 150 -7.03 -14.92 -14.12
C GLU A 150 -6.46 -15.83 -15.20
N ALA A 151 -5.16 -16.17 -15.12
CA ALA A 151 -4.51 -17.04 -16.08
C ALA A 151 -4.82 -18.52 -15.79
N THR A 152 -4.78 -18.91 -14.51
CA THR A 152 -4.96 -20.31 -14.09
C THR A 152 -6.37 -20.62 -13.63
N GLY A 153 -7.15 -19.59 -13.28
CA GLY A 153 -8.46 -19.72 -12.65
C GLY A 153 -8.38 -20.17 -11.18
N GLN A 154 -7.19 -20.17 -10.55
CA GLN A 154 -7.05 -20.46 -9.13
C GLN A 154 -7.81 -19.42 -8.32
N VAL A 155 -8.60 -19.89 -7.36
CA VAL A 155 -9.34 -19.04 -6.42
C VAL A 155 -8.82 -19.30 -5.02
N VAL A 156 -8.44 -18.23 -4.31
CA VAL A 156 -8.13 -18.28 -2.88
C VAL A 156 -9.15 -17.44 -2.14
N GLU A 157 -9.74 -18.00 -1.10
CA GLU A 157 -10.85 -17.43 -0.37
C GLU A 157 -10.48 -17.11 1.08
N THR A 158 -11.08 -16.03 1.61
CA THR A 158 -11.03 -15.70 3.03
C THR A 158 -12.40 -15.25 3.52
N SER A 159 -12.77 -15.64 4.74
CA SER A 159 -14.00 -15.18 5.37
C SER A 159 -13.78 -13.80 5.98
N PHE A 160 -14.74 -12.89 5.77
CA PHE A 160 -14.64 -11.52 6.22
C PHE A 160 -16.01 -10.99 6.66
N GLU A 161 -16.08 -10.28 7.77
CA GLU A 161 -17.29 -9.68 8.28
C GLU A 161 -17.32 -8.18 8.00
N THR A 162 -18.28 -7.73 7.21
CA THR A 162 -18.58 -6.30 7.04
C THR A 162 -19.48 -5.82 8.16
N LYS A 163 -19.08 -4.72 8.81
CA LYS A 163 -19.85 -4.06 9.87
C LYS A 163 -20.30 -2.69 9.42
N HIS A 164 -21.50 -2.30 9.87
CA HIS A 164 -21.96 -0.94 9.71
C HIS A 164 -21.73 -0.16 11.00
N TYR A 165 -21.39 1.11 10.87
CA TYR A 165 -21.36 2.01 12.01
C TYR A 165 -22.78 2.16 12.58
N GLY A 166 -22.86 2.25 13.90
CA GLY A 166 -24.10 2.59 14.59
C GLY A 166 -24.52 4.03 14.34
N THR A 167 -25.66 4.40 14.90
CA THR A 167 -26.14 5.79 14.86
C THR A 167 -25.18 6.73 15.59
N ILE A 168 -25.00 7.91 15.02
CA ILE A 168 -24.15 8.96 15.62
C ILE A 168 -24.94 9.62 16.75
N GLN A 169 -24.33 9.62 17.93
CA GLN A 169 -24.93 10.22 19.12
C GLN A 169 -24.48 11.69 19.22
N HIS A 170 -25.42 12.61 19.28
CA HIS A 170 -25.24 14.05 19.59
C HIS A 170 -23.88 14.67 19.20
N GLU A 171 -23.55 14.62 17.92
CA GLU A 171 -22.31 15.17 17.40
C GLU A 171 -22.50 16.58 16.86
N ILE A 172 -21.69 17.52 17.33
CA ILE A 172 -21.67 18.90 16.87
C ILE A 172 -20.60 19.14 15.80
N ILE A 173 -19.48 18.46 15.90
CA ILE A 173 -18.39 18.58 14.94
C ILE A 173 -17.62 17.26 14.79
N ALA A 174 -17.36 16.89 13.55
CA ALA A 174 -16.41 15.83 13.20
C ALA A 174 -15.55 16.26 12.01
N LYS A 175 -14.35 15.71 11.92
CA LYS A 175 -13.38 16.05 10.88
C LYS A 175 -12.62 14.82 10.42
N TRP A 176 -12.35 14.76 9.11
CA TRP A 176 -11.46 13.76 8.49
C TRP A 176 -10.80 14.36 7.26
N GLY A 177 -9.76 13.69 6.72
CA GLY A 177 -9.02 14.14 5.55
C GLY A 177 -8.81 13.01 4.56
N VAL A 178 -8.77 13.34 3.27
CA VAL A 178 -8.52 12.41 2.16
C VAL A 178 -7.49 13.04 1.22
N LYS A 179 -6.52 12.25 0.75
CA LYS A 179 -5.58 12.72 -0.26
C LYS A 179 -6.29 12.87 -1.61
N THR A 180 -6.06 13.98 -2.28
CA THR A 180 -6.57 14.23 -3.62
C THR A 180 -5.64 13.68 -4.69
N ASP A 181 -6.12 13.60 -5.92
CA ASP A 181 -5.35 13.18 -7.10
C ASP A 181 -4.25 14.18 -7.52
N HIS A 182 -4.29 15.41 -7.00
CA HIS A 182 -3.31 16.47 -7.26
C HIS A 182 -2.36 16.75 -6.07
N GLY A 183 -2.32 15.83 -5.10
CA GLY A 183 -1.31 15.83 -4.05
C GLY A 183 -1.60 16.72 -2.85
N THR A 184 -2.83 17.24 -2.71
CA THR A 184 -3.33 17.93 -1.51
C THR A 184 -4.06 16.97 -0.59
N VAL A 185 -4.35 17.39 0.65
CA VAL A 185 -5.32 16.74 1.52
C VAL A 185 -6.58 17.59 1.55
N GLU A 186 -7.70 17.04 1.09
CA GLU A 186 -9.02 17.62 1.27
C GLU A 186 -9.55 17.24 2.64
N TRP A 187 -9.87 18.24 3.43
CA TRP A 187 -10.48 18.10 4.74
C TRP A 187 -11.99 18.27 4.64
N SER A 188 -12.71 17.30 5.17
CA SER A 188 -14.14 17.33 5.34
C SER A 188 -14.47 17.59 6.81
N VAL A 189 -15.39 18.51 7.07
CA VAL A 189 -15.85 18.82 8.42
C VAL A 189 -17.37 18.78 8.45
N ARG A 190 -17.92 17.86 9.22
CA ARG A 190 -19.34 17.77 9.52
C ARG A 190 -19.67 18.68 10.68
N LEU A 191 -20.68 19.52 10.52
CA LEU A 191 -21.09 20.53 11.51
C LEU A 191 -22.54 20.31 11.88
N ASN A 192 -22.81 20.28 13.19
CA ASN A 192 -24.13 20.21 13.78
C ASN A 192 -24.96 18.99 13.32
N HIS A 193 -24.37 17.80 13.29
CA HIS A 193 -25.12 16.56 13.00
C HIS A 193 -26.30 16.37 13.97
N ALA A 194 -26.14 16.78 15.23
CA ALA A 194 -27.19 16.75 16.25
C ALA A 194 -28.43 17.62 15.94
N ALA A 195 -28.32 18.50 14.94
CA ALA A 195 -29.35 19.49 14.58
C ALA A 195 -29.76 20.37 15.76
N ASP A 196 -28.80 20.75 16.61
CA ASP A 196 -29.01 21.70 17.70
C ASP A 196 -29.24 23.12 17.18
N ASN A 197 -29.85 23.97 18.02
CA ASN A 197 -29.97 25.36 17.75
C ASN A 197 -28.72 26.12 18.24
N LEU A 198 -27.80 26.44 17.32
CA LEU A 198 -26.56 27.12 17.64
C LEU A 198 -26.57 28.56 17.15
N THR A 199 -25.99 29.48 17.94
CA THR A 199 -25.84 30.90 17.60
C THR A 199 -24.40 31.36 17.72
N ASN A 200 -24.02 32.36 16.90
CA ASN A 200 -22.67 32.93 16.88
C ASN A 200 -21.58 31.84 16.67
N VAL A 201 -21.79 31.00 15.68
CA VAL A 201 -20.85 29.90 15.36
C VAL A 201 -19.56 30.47 14.79
N VAL A 202 -18.44 30.10 15.39
CA VAL A 202 -17.08 30.37 14.92
C VAL A 202 -16.31 29.05 14.87
N LEU A 203 -15.61 28.83 13.77
CA LEU A 203 -14.68 27.71 13.62
C LEU A 203 -13.25 28.20 13.79
N GLU A 204 -12.46 27.46 14.56
CA GLU A 204 -11.02 27.65 14.67
C GLU A 204 -10.31 26.35 14.30
N ASP A 205 -9.41 26.41 13.34
CA ASP A 205 -8.68 25.24 12.83
C ASP A 205 -7.18 25.42 13.03
N THR A 206 -6.48 24.30 13.28
CA THR A 206 -5.03 24.28 13.38
C THR A 206 -4.52 22.95 12.81
N ALA A 207 -3.84 23.02 11.68
CA ALA A 207 -3.14 21.90 11.07
C ALA A 207 -1.76 21.71 11.72
N GLN A 208 -1.12 20.60 11.39
CA GLN A 208 0.25 20.32 11.78
C GLN A 208 1.19 21.47 11.37
N GLU A 209 2.19 21.76 12.19
CA GLU A 209 3.22 22.76 11.87
C GLU A 209 3.86 22.47 10.50
N GLY A 210 4.05 23.52 9.71
CA GLY A 210 4.56 23.44 8.34
C GLY A 210 3.50 23.11 7.27
N THR A 211 2.28 22.77 7.66
CA THR A 211 1.17 22.58 6.70
C THR A 211 0.62 23.92 6.25
N ARG A 212 0.43 24.10 4.95
CA ARG A 212 -0.16 25.31 4.36
C ARG A 212 -1.61 25.07 3.94
N ILE A 213 -2.52 25.91 4.44
CA ILE A 213 -3.92 25.94 4.00
C ILE A 213 -3.99 26.61 2.62
N ILE A 214 -4.79 26.06 1.71
CA ILE A 214 -4.94 26.57 0.35
C ILE A 214 -6.09 27.60 0.33
N PRO A 215 -5.80 28.90 0.11
CA PRO A 215 -6.85 29.92 -0.06
C PRO A 215 -7.73 29.59 -1.25
N GLY A 216 -9.01 29.96 -1.18
CA GLY A 216 -9.97 29.70 -2.24
C GLY A 216 -10.51 28.26 -2.29
N SER A 217 -10.03 27.37 -1.41
CA SER A 217 -10.48 25.98 -1.36
C SER A 217 -11.73 25.75 -0.50
N PHE A 218 -12.16 26.76 0.25
CA PHE A 218 -13.25 26.62 1.22
C PHE A 218 -14.62 26.51 0.57
N ARG A 219 -15.40 25.52 1.02
CA ARG A 219 -16.76 25.27 0.55
C ARG A 219 -17.64 24.88 1.72
N LEU A 220 -18.78 25.55 1.88
CA LEU A 220 -19.76 25.24 2.91
C LEU A 220 -21.09 24.88 2.25
N TYR A 221 -21.68 23.77 2.68
CA TYR A 221 -22.99 23.32 2.19
C TYR A 221 -23.91 23.04 3.36
N ARG A 222 -25.15 23.50 3.28
CA ARG A 222 -26.24 22.97 4.09
C ARG A 222 -26.68 21.65 3.47
N VAL A 223 -26.87 20.64 4.32
CA VAL A 223 -27.27 19.30 3.93
C VAL A 223 -28.27 18.75 4.94
N HIS A 224 -28.93 17.65 4.58
CA HIS A 224 -29.70 16.84 5.53
C HIS A 224 -29.00 15.50 5.69
N MET A 225 -28.74 15.12 6.95
CA MET A 225 -28.09 13.86 7.31
C MET A 225 -29.02 13.02 8.18
N ASP A 226 -29.07 11.71 7.89
CA ASP A 226 -29.76 10.76 8.76
C ASP A 226 -28.96 10.44 10.03
N ALA A 227 -29.51 9.60 10.90
CA ALA A 227 -28.86 9.19 12.15
C ALA A 227 -27.53 8.44 11.95
N TYR A 228 -27.27 7.94 10.76
CA TYR A 228 -26.02 7.26 10.37
C TYR A 228 -25.06 8.18 9.63
N SER A 229 -25.38 9.47 9.50
CA SER A 229 -24.68 10.50 8.75
C SER A 229 -24.69 10.34 7.22
N ASN A 230 -25.58 9.55 6.67
CA ASN A 230 -25.80 9.56 5.24
C ASN A 230 -26.44 10.89 4.82
N ILE A 231 -25.86 11.52 3.81
CA ILE A 231 -26.37 12.79 3.29
C ILE A 231 -27.42 12.48 2.21
N ASP A 232 -28.60 13.10 2.35
CA ASP A 232 -29.59 13.08 1.28
C ASP A 232 -29.04 13.81 0.04
N PRO A 233 -28.86 13.11 -1.09
CA PRO A 233 -28.32 13.70 -2.32
C PRO A 233 -29.09 14.91 -2.84
N ALA A 234 -30.38 15.02 -2.52
CA ALA A 234 -31.24 16.16 -2.94
C ALA A 234 -31.12 17.37 -2.00
N SER A 235 -30.43 17.26 -0.87
CA SER A 235 -30.40 18.29 0.16
C SER A 235 -29.28 19.32 0.03
N TRP A 236 -28.34 19.14 -0.88
CA TRP A 236 -27.16 19.99 -1.01
C TRP A 236 -27.48 21.42 -1.44
N VAL A 237 -27.18 22.38 -0.56
CA VAL A 237 -27.32 23.82 -0.85
C VAL A 237 -26.00 24.51 -0.52
N ARG A 238 -25.34 25.09 -1.52
CA ARG A 238 -24.13 25.91 -1.32
C ARG A 238 -24.45 27.14 -0.49
N ILE A 239 -23.68 27.39 0.56
CA ILE A 239 -23.79 28.60 1.39
C ILE A 239 -22.65 29.54 1.01
N ASN A 240 -22.99 30.71 0.54
CA ASN A 240 -22.04 31.76 0.18
C ASN A 240 -21.75 32.62 1.40
N VAL A 241 -20.59 32.45 1.99
CA VAL A 241 -20.06 33.25 3.10
C VAL A 241 -18.64 33.72 2.75
N PRO A 242 -18.18 34.85 3.32
CA PRO A 242 -16.77 35.24 3.16
C PRO A 242 -15.83 34.11 3.58
N GLU A 243 -14.69 34.04 2.92
CA GLU A 243 -13.66 33.07 3.31
C GLU A 243 -13.14 33.34 4.72
N PRO A 244 -12.60 32.28 5.39
CA PRO A 244 -12.00 32.45 6.72
C PRO A 244 -10.75 33.31 6.68
N THR A 245 -10.38 33.84 7.82
CA THR A 245 -9.08 34.46 8.03
C THR A 245 -8.04 33.39 8.27
N ILE A 246 -7.13 33.20 7.32
CA ILE A 246 -6.01 32.24 7.42
C ILE A 246 -4.85 32.91 8.17
N SER A 247 -4.30 32.22 9.17
CA SER A 247 -3.14 32.68 9.94
C SER A 247 -2.21 31.50 10.23
N GLY A 248 -0.98 31.54 9.69
CA GLY A 248 -0.03 30.45 9.82
C GLY A 248 -0.56 29.14 9.22
N ASN A 249 -0.57 28.08 10.02
CA ASN A 249 -1.08 26.76 9.67
C ASN A 249 -2.56 26.55 10.08
N GLY A 250 -3.32 27.61 10.37
CA GLY A 250 -4.70 27.54 10.81
C GLY A 250 -5.59 28.63 10.22
N PHE A 251 -6.87 28.60 10.57
CA PHE A 251 -7.82 29.63 10.19
C PHE A 251 -8.87 29.87 11.29
N THR A 252 -9.49 31.06 11.22
CA THR A 252 -10.70 31.38 11.96
C THR A 252 -11.80 31.71 10.96
N TRP A 253 -12.97 31.06 11.08
CA TRP A 253 -14.13 31.30 10.24
C TRP A 253 -15.34 31.73 11.06
N ASP A 254 -15.72 32.97 10.91
CA ASP A 254 -16.94 33.52 11.53
C ASP A 254 -18.16 33.11 10.67
N LEU A 255 -18.97 32.23 11.20
CA LEU A 255 -20.22 31.74 10.61
C LEU A 255 -21.45 32.23 11.37
N SER A 256 -21.33 33.32 12.15
CA SER A 256 -22.45 33.89 12.94
C SER A 256 -23.64 34.35 12.11
N SER A 257 -23.42 34.62 10.82
CA SER A 257 -24.49 34.95 9.86
C SER A 257 -25.17 33.70 9.24
N VAL A 258 -24.67 32.52 9.47
CA VAL A 258 -25.23 31.27 8.97
C VAL A 258 -26.27 30.73 9.93
N ASP A 259 -27.40 30.28 9.40
CA ASP A 259 -28.51 29.75 10.18
C ASP A 259 -28.27 28.30 10.66
N PHE A 260 -27.76 28.16 11.88
CA PHE A 260 -27.58 26.87 12.55
C PHE A 260 -28.77 26.44 13.43
N GLN A 261 -29.96 27.01 13.23
CA GLN A 261 -31.17 26.61 13.95
C GLN A 261 -31.71 25.29 13.41
N GLY A 262 -31.27 24.17 13.98
CA GLY A 262 -31.63 22.84 13.53
C GLY A 262 -31.04 22.43 12.18
N ASN A 263 -30.20 23.25 11.57
CA ASN A 263 -29.58 22.95 10.27
C ASN A 263 -28.23 22.26 10.42
N GLN A 264 -27.98 21.29 9.53
CA GLN A 264 -26.76 20.50 9.45
C GLN A 264 -25.92 20.99 8.27
N TYR A 265 -24.58 20.96 8.41
CA TYR A 265 -23.68 21.43 7.38
C TYR A 265 -22.52 20.47 7.16
N ILE A 266 -21.93 20.54 5.95
CA ILE A 266 -20.65 19.98 5.64
C ILE A 266 -19.76 21.05 5.01
N MET A 267 -18.51 21.09 5.45
CA MET A 267 -17.50 22.01 4.98
C MET A 267 -16.33 21.26 4.39
N TYR A 268 -15.73 21.84 3.35
CA TYR A 268 -14.52 21.34 2.73
C TYR A 268 -13.49 22.42 2.60
N TYR A 269 -12.23 22.04 2.69
CA TYR A 269 -11.09 22.89 2.35
C TYR A 269 -9.86 22.01 2.13
N GLU A 270 -8.79 22.55 1.56
CA GLU A 270 -7.60 21.81 1.22
C GLU A 270 -6.36 22.35 1.92
N THR A 271 -5.42 21.45 2.20
CA THR A 271 -4.07 21.79 2.64
C THR A 271 -3.05 21.15 1.70
N GLU A 272 -1.84 21.71 1.67
CA GLU A 272 -0.72 21.01 1.02
C GLU A 272 -0.56 19.63 1.62
N GLY A 273 -0.44 18.62 0.74
CA GLY A 273 -0.37 17.22 1.14
C GLY A 273 1.00 16.87 1.68
N THR A 274 0.99 16.07 2.75
CA THR A 274 2.14 15.33 3.26
C THR A 274 1.72 13.87 3.44
N GLU A 275 2.67 12.96 3.60
CA GLU A 275 2.37 11.54 3.84
C GLU A 275 1.60 11.32 5.14
N THR A 276 1.87 12.16 6.14
CA THR A 276 1.18 12.13 7.42
C THR A 276 0.96 13.56 7.89
N THR A 277 -0.28 13.93 8.15
CA THR A 277 -0.60 15.24 8.68
C THR A 277 -1.73 15.17 9.71
N SER A 278 -1.59 15.89 10.81
CA SER A 278 -2.65 16.02 11.80
C SER A 278 -3.33 17.38 11.66
N ASN A 279 -4.63 17.41 11.91
CA ASN A 279 -5.40 18.62 11.88
C ASN A 279 -6.51 18.59 12.92
N SER A 280 -6.70 19.68 13.62
CA SER A 280 -7.72 19.87 14.66
C SER A 280 -8.59 21.07 14.36
N ILE A 281 -9.86 20.96 14.68
CA ILE A 281 -10.82 22.05 14.53
C ILE A 281 -11.70 22.15 15.78
N GLN A 282 -12.07 23.36 16.14
CA GLN A 282 -13.06 23.65 17.17
C GLN A 282 -14.24 24.44 16.59
N LEU A 283 -15.44 24.07 16.99
CA LEU A 283 -16.65 24.87 16.83
C LEU A 283 -16.94 25.53 18.17
N LYS A 284 -17.06 26.84 18.15
CA LYS A 284 -17.47 27.66 19.30
C LYS A 284 -18.81 28.33 18.93
N SER A 285 -19.77 28.21 19.81
CA SER A 285 -21.05 28.93 19.75
C SER A 285 -21.39 29.48 21.09
N ARG A 286 -22.50 30.21 21.19
CA ARG A 286 -23.01 30.64 22.49
C ARG A 286 -23.42 29.47 23.39
N GLU A 287 -23.90 28.37 22.79
CA GLU A 287 -24.47 27.19 23.45
C GLU A 287 -23.45 26.13 23.80
N THR A 288 -22.41 26.00 22.97
CA THR A 288 -21.43 24.89 23.12
C THR A 288 -20.06 25.24 22.55
N MET A 289 -19.06 24.51 23.01
CA MET A 289 -17.73 24.46 22.40
C MET A 289 -17.31 22.99 22.30
N GLN A 290 -17.11 22.52 21.09
CA GLN A 290 -16.66 21.16 20.80
C GLN A 290 -15.54 21.16 19.76
N GLY A 291 -14.68 20.15 19.81
CA GLY A 291 -13.56 20.01 18.88
C GLY A 291 -13.47 18.61 18.29
N SER A 292 -12.83 18.53 17.16
CA SER A 292 -12.48 17.28 16.49
C SER A 292 -11.04 17.34 15.99
N ARG A 293 -10.34 16.22 16.08
CA ARG A 293 -8.98 16.06 15.58
C ARG A 293 -8.89 14.82 14.74
N TYR A 294 -8.19 14.90 13.62
CA TYR A 294 -7.93 13.79 12.77
C TYR A 294 -6.45 13.76 12.38
N GLN A 295 -5.91 12.56 12.29
CA GLN A 295 -4.58 12.33 11.73
C GLN A 295 -4.76 11.59 10.41
N TYR A 296 -4.53 12.29 9.32
CA TYR A 296 -4.43 11.68 8.01
C TYR A 296 -3.09 10.94 7.92
N VAL A 297 -3.13 9.71 7.44
CA VAL A 297 -1.95 8.90 7.10
C VAL A 297 -2.16 8.40 5.68
N SER A 298 -1.22 8.69 4.79
CA SER A 298 -1.29 8.18 3.43
C SER A 298 -1.29 6.66 3.44
N GLN A 299 -2.21 6.08 2.70
CA GLN A 299 -2.22 4.66 2.43
C GLN A 299 -1.60 4.42 1.06
N GLU A 300 -0.54 3.63 1.02
CA GLU A 300 0.15 3.32 -0.21
C GLU A 300 0.14 1.83 -0.48
N SER A 301 -0.22 1.48 -1.71
CA SER A 301 -0.03 0.15 -2.24
C SER A 301 1.44 -0.10 -2.51
N GLY A 302 1.87 -1.34 -2.40
CA GLY A 302 3.26 -1.70 -2.64
C GLY A 302 3.45 -3.20 -2.69
N GLY A 303 4.70 -3.63 -2.85
CA GLY A 303 5.04 -5.03 -2.85
C GLY A 303 6.53 -5.29 -2.68
N ASN A 304 6.84 -6.52 -2.28
CA ASN A 304 8.18 -7.06 -2.22
C ASN A 304 8.21 -8.39 -2.93
N GLY A 305 9.34 -8.74 -3.54
CA GLY A 305 9.51 -10.03 -4.16
C GLY A 305 10.94 -10.50 -4.10
N ASN A 306 11.20 -11.71 -4.54
CA ASN A 306 12.51 -12.30 -4.67
C ASN A 306 12.54 -13.36 -5.78
N GLY A 307 13.72 -13.84 -6.10
CA GLY A 307 13.99 -14.96 -6.99
C GLY A 307 15.43 -15.40 -6.82
N ASP A 308 15.68 -16.69 -7.03
CA ASP A 308 17.00 -17.28 -6.92
C ASP A 308 17.77 -17.09 -8.23
N ASN A 309 19.08 -16.81 -8.17
CA ASN A 309 19.90 -16.82 -9.39
C ASN A 309 19.94 -18.23 -9.96
N ARG A 310 19.70 -18.37 -11.26
CA ARG A 310 19.90 -19.67 -11.95
C ARG A 310 21.33 -20.12 -11.81
N PRO A 311 21.57 -21.41 -11.53
CA PRO A 311 22.92 -21.97 -11.59
C PRO A 311 23.49 -21.71 -12.98
N GLN A 312 24.60 -21.02 -13.05
CA GLN A 312 25.31 -20.88 -14.31
C GLN A 312 25.76 -22.27 -14.77
N PRO A 313 25.56 -22.69 -16.04
CA PRO A 313 26.08 -23.93 -16.52
C PRO A 313 27.57 -23.97 -16.23
N THR A 314 27.99 -24.92 -15.44
CA THR A 314 29.42 -25.20 -15.26
C THR A 314 29.95 -25.58 -16.63
N GLU A 315 30.88 -24.78 -17.16
CA GLU A 315 31.60 -25.10 -18.39
C GLU A 315 32.13 -26.54 -18.23
N PRO A 316 31.90 -27.42 -19.20
CA PRO A 316 32.38 -28.78 -19.10
C PRO A 316 33.89 -28.73 -18.80
N GLU A 317 34.31 -29.31 -17.67
CA GLU A 317 35.74 -29.42 -17.34
C GLU A 317 36.42 -30.05 -18.56
N THR A 318 37.31 -29.30 -19.19
CA THR A 318 38.15 -29.85 -20.24
C THR A 318 38.84 -31.09 -19.68
N PRO A 319 38.71 -32.26 -20.33
CA PRO A 319 39.35 -33.46 -19.84
C PRO A 319 40.81 -33.14 -19.52
N PRO A 320 41.33 -33.56 -18.37
CA PRO A 320 42.71 -33.26 -18.01
C PRO A 320 43.63 -33.80 -19.12
N THR A 321 44.47 -32.91 -19.60
CA THR A 321 45.54 -33.27 -20.58
C THR A 321 46.27 -34.48 -20.03
N PRO A 322 46.36 -35.60 -20.80
CA PRO A 322 47.04 -36.80 -20.30
C PRO A 322 48.48 -36.44 -19.88
N GLU A 323 48.75 -36.71 -18.64
CA GLU A 323 50.07 -36.51 -18.03
C GLU A 323 51.11 -37.29 -18.82
N PRO A 324 52.27 -36.70 -19.18
CA PRO A 324 53.28 -37.43 -19.93
C PRO A 324 53.73 -38.65 -19.12
N THR A 325 53.67 -39.79 -19.77
CA THR A 325 54.12 -41.09 -19.21
C THR A 325 55.50 -40.93 -18.59
N PRO A 326 55.70 -41.27 -17.31
CA PRO A 326 57.01 -41.15 -16.66
C PRO A 326 58.02 -42.04 -17.28
N THR A 327 59.17 -41.50 -17.62
CA THR A 327 60.36 -42.30 -18.05
C THR A 327 60.77 -43.24 -16.91
N PRO A 328 61.01 -44.52 -17.16
CA PRO A 328 61.41 -45.46 -16.11
C PRO A 328 62.71 -45.06 -15.43
N GLU A 329 62.63 -44.86 -14.11
CA GLU A 329 63.76 -44.56 -13.25
C GLU A 329 64.69 -45.78 -13.10
N PRO A 330 66.01 -45.60 -13.04
CA PRO A 330 66.94 -46.74 -12.82
C PRO A 330 66.80 -47.31 -11.38
N ASN A 331 66.73 -48.58 -11.27
CA ASN A 331 66.59 -49.40 -10.12
C ASN A 331 67.56 -49.01 -8.98
N PRO A 332 67.10 -48.65 -7.78
CA PRO A 332 67.96 -48.32 -6.63
C PRO A 332 68.46 -49.54 -5.93
N GLY A 333 69.72 -49.50 -5.58
CA GLY A 333 70.39 -50.55 -4.75
C GLY A 333 69.87 -50.61 -3.31
N PRO A 334 70.25 -51.67 -2.57
CA PRO A 334 69.57 -52.03 -1.30
C PRO A 334 69.83 -51.03 -0.19
N GLN A 335 68.75 -50.62 0.46
CA GLN A 335 68.66 -49.68 1.55
C GLN A 335 68.88 -50.31 2.93
N PRO A 336 69.59 -49.69 3.87
CA PRO A 336 69.74 -50.22 5.23
C PRO A 336 68.51 -50.07 6.11
N GLN A 337 68.33 -51.03 6.98
CA GLN A 337 67.22 -51.24 7.90
C GLN A 337 67.13 -50.15 8.99
N PRO A 338 65.95 -49.63 9.35
CA PRO A 338 65.80 -48.57 10.39
C PRO A 338 65.77 -49.21 11.82
N THR A 339 66.36 -48.44 12.74
CA THR A 339 66.38 -48.69 14.19
C THR A 339 65.07 -48.20 14.80
N PRO A 340 64.49 -48.84 15.82
CA PRO A 340 63.29 -48.42 16.47
C PRO A 340 63.53 -47.36 17.57
N GLY A 341 62.64 -46.36 17.68
CA GLY A 341 62.56 -45.49 18.86
C GLY A 341 61.99 -44.14 18.60
N GLU A 342 60.82 -43.90 18.94
CA GLU A 342 60.37 -42.87 19.89
C GLU A 342 58.91 -42.53 19.67
N SER A 343 58.19 -42.60 20.79
CA SER A 343 56.74 -42.43 20.86
C SER A 343 56.34 -40.92 20.79
N ASP A 344 55.36 -40.58 19.97
CA ASP A 344 54.72 -39.28 19.93
C ASP A 344 53.75 -39.11 21.10
N PRO A 345 53.66 -37.91 21.71
CA PRO A 345 52.71 -37.64 22.76
C PRO A 345 51.32 -37.24 22.21
N GLU A 346 50.31 -37.73 22.91
CA GLU A 346 48.88 -37.56 22.73
C GLU A 346 48.44 -36.08 22.70
N PRO A 347 47.52 -35.64 21.81
CA PRO A 347 47.05 -34.27 21.76
C PRO A 347 45.98 -34.00 22.85
N GLN A 348 46.16 -32.91 23.61
CA GLN A 348 45.22 -32.38 24.62
C GLN A 348 43.94 -31.83 23.96
N PRO A 349 42.78 -31.90 24.65
CA PRO A 349 41.52 -31.43 24.15
C PRO A 349 41.39 -29.89 24.21
N LYS A 350 40.82 -29.33 23.15
CA LYS A 350 40.53 -27.93 22.94
C LYS A 350 39.36 -27.48 23.83
N PRO A 351 39.40 -26.31 24.49
CA PRO A 351 38.30 -25.85 25.31
C PRO A 351 37.10 -25.40 24.53
N GLU A 352 35.91 -25.72 25.06
CA GLU A 352 34.58 -25.42 24.59
C GLU A 352 34.25 -23.91 24.73
N PRO A 353 33.61 -23.27 23.77
CA PRO A 353 33.26 -21.85 23.89
C PRO A 353 32.10 -21.62 24.84
N ALA A 354 32.26 -20.65 25.73
CA ALA A 354 31.29 -20.22 26.73
C ALA A 354 30.01 -19.63 26.12
N LYS A 355 28.85 -20.04 26.66
CA LYS A 355 27.52 -19.50 26.35
C LYS A 355 27.42 -18.02 26.74
N PRO A 356 26.80 -17.15 25.90
CA PRO A 356 26.58 -15.75 26.28
C PRO A 356 25.47 -15.62 27.34
N ALA A 357 25.74 -14.81 28.34
CA ALA A 357 24.85 -14.49 29.44
C ALA A 357 23.63 -13.69 28.94
N LYS A 358 22.43 -14.07 29.40
CA LYS A 358 21.18 -13.35 29.21
C LYS A 358 21.23 -11.98 29.90
N LYS A 359 21.18 -10.88 29.11
CA LYS A 359 20.94 -9.53 29.64
C LYS A 359 19.49 -9.40 30.10
N ALA A 360 19.28 -9.08 31.35
CA ALA A 360 18.02 -8.75 31.95
C ALA A 360 17.45 -7.45 31.31
N LYS A 361 16.21 -7.48 30.84
CA LYS A 361 15.47 -6.30 30.36
C LYS A 361 15.05 -5.47 31.58
N LYS A 362 15.58 -4.26 31.74
CA LYS A 362 15.03 -3.23 32.61
C LYS A 362 13.66 -2.81 32.11
N LYS A 363 12.61 -2.96 32.91
CA LYS A 363 11.31 -2.33 32.74
C LYS A 363 11.49 -0.82 32.80
N ALA A 364 11.17 -0.12 31.72
CA ALA A 364 10.98 1.33 31.75
C ALA A 364 9.62 1.61 32.41
N VAL A 365 9.63 2.34 33.49
CA VAL A 365 8.45 2.91 34.13
C VAL A 365 8.12 4.19 33.40
N LEU A 366 6.92 4.25 32.77
CA LEU A 366 6.36 5.46 32.20
C LEU A 366 5.80 6.33 33.34
N PRO A 367 6.02 7.64 33.31
CA PRO A 367 5.37 8.54 34.25
C PRO A 367 3.88 8.66 33.90
N ALA A 368 3.04 8.50 34.93
CA ALA A 368 1.63 8.81 34.83
C ALA A 368 1.47 10.33 34.81
N THR A 369 0.93 10.85 33.70
CA THR A 369 0.25 12.15 33.69
C THR A 369 -1.15 11.90 33.16
N GLY A 370 -2.11 12.11 34.06
CA GLY A 370 -3.52 12.03 33.74
C GLY A 370 -3.93 13.15 32.81
N ASP A 371 -4.83 12.79 31.92
CA ASP A 371 -5.99 13.60 31.53
C ASP A 371 -6.98 12.66 30.86
N ASP A 372 -7.98 12.30 31.66
CA ASP A 372 -9.21 11.65 31.19
C ASP A 372 -10.07 12.70 30.48
N ALA A 373 -9.97 12.79 29.19
CA ALA A 373 -11.02 13.26 28.30
C ALA A 373 -10.59 13.05 26.86
N VAL A 374 -11.36 12.33 26.13
CA VAL A 374 -11.36 12.13 24.66
C VAL A 374 -11.02 10.70 24.26
N ILE A 375 -11.93 9.81 24.50
CA ILE A 375 -12.09 8.61 23.68
C ILE A 375 -13.57 8.47 23.40
N ALA A 376 -14.03 9.15 22.38
CA ALA A 376 -15.33 8.84 21.75
C ALA A 376 -15.46 9.53 20.38
N VAL A 377 -14.56 9.35 19.44
CA VAL A 377 -14.79 9.88 18.08
C VAL A 377 -14.12 9.04 16.98
N ALA A 378 -13.83 7.79 17.19
CA ALA A 378 -13.28 6.97 16.12
C ALA A 378 -14.32 6.26 15.25
N ALA A 379 -15.61 6.38 15.58
CA ALA A 379 -16.63 5.50 14.99
C ALA A 379 -17.44 6.08 13.82
N GLY A 380 -17.28 7.36 13.47
CA GLY A 380 -18.12 7.99 12.45
C GLY A 380 -17.46 8.31 11.09
N ILE A 381 -16.20 7.94 10.91
CA ILE A 381 -15.36 8.54 9.86
C ILE A 381 -15.47 7.81 8.50
N GLY A 382 -15.87 6.57 8.50
CA GLY A 382 -15.84 5.75 7.28
C GLY A 382 -16.92 6.02 6.22
N ALA A 383 -18.10 6.49 6.62
CA ALA A 383 -19.27 6.48 5.72
C ALA A 383 -19.33 7.59 4.66
N ILE A 384 -18.46 8.59 4.69
CA ILE A 384 -18.63 9.81 3.88
C ILE A 384 -17.67 9.91 2.69
N ALA A 385 -16.56 9.20 2.69
CA ALA A 385 -15.55 9.34 1.64
C ALA A 385 -16.03 8.93 0.25
N LEU A 386 -16.94 7.95 0.15
CA LEU A 386 -17.40 7.42 -1.14
C LEU A 386 -18.49 8.27 -1.82
N THR A 387 -19.43 8.80 -1.04
CA THR A 387 -20.45 9.70 -1.58
C THR A 387 -19.79 10.95 -2.19
N PHE A 388 -18.57 11.25 -1.73
CA PHE A 388 -17.85 12.46 -2.11
C PHE A 388 -17.17 12.38 -3.49
N VAL A 389 -16.56 11.28 -3.86
CA VAL A 389 -15.92 11.12 -5.17
C VAL A 389 -16.96 11.20 -6.30
N ILE A 390 -18.17 10.70 -6.05
CA ILE A 390 -19.25 10.73 -7.04
C ILE A 390 -19.86 12.15 -7.15
N THR A 391 -20.06 12.85 -6.03
CA THR A 391 -20.65 14.20 -6.05
C THR A 391 -19.68 15.30 -6.46
N SER A 392 -18.39 15.18 -6.16
CA SER A 392 -17.41 16.17 -6.62
C SER A 392 -17.29 16.19 -8.16
N ARG A 393 -17.48 15.06 -8.83
CA ARG A 393 -17.55 15.00 -10.30
C ARG A 393 -18.82 15.61 -10.89
N PHE A 394 -19.96 15.56 -10.18
CA PHE A 394 -21.21 16.19 -10.63
C PHE A 394 -21.22 17.70 -10.40
N VAL A 395 -20.68 18.19 -9.28
CA VAL A 395 -20.62 19.62 -8.98
C VAL A 395 -19.63 20.38 -9.87
N ARG A 396 -18.57 19.73 -10.40
CA ARG A 396 -17.63 20.35 -11.35
C ARG A 396 -18.20 20.56 -12.77
N LYS A 397 -19.37 20.00 -13.09
CA LYS A 397 -19.97 20.15 -14.43
C LYS A 397 -21.00 21.27 -14.54
N GLU A 398 -21.33 21.98 -13.46
CA GLU A 398 -22.35 23.05 -13.45
C GLU A 398 -21.79 24.46 -13.20
N ASN A 399 -20.49 24.68 -13.46
CA ASN A 399 -19.90 26.03 -13.47
C ASN A 399 -19.21 26.33 -14.79
#